data_72e2f9366f72e65b92f9bcbe8b414e55
#
_entry.id   72e2f9366f72e65b92f9bcbe8b414e55
#
_cell.length_a   1.000
_cell.length_b   1.000
_cell.length_c   1.000
_cell.angle_alpha   90.00
_cell.angle_beta   90.00
_cell.angle_gamma   90.00
#
_symmetry.space_group_name_H-M   'P 1'
#
loop_
_entity.id
_entity.type
_entity.pdbx_description
1 polymer ?
#
loop_
_entity_poly.entity_id
_entity_poly.type
_entity_poly.pdbx_seq_one_letter_code
_entity_poly.pdbx_strand_id
1 'polypeptide(L)'
;APDGAGGVLALVPFENRILLFRERGVQILDVRGEPTDFCLRDAALFSEHILKDTIACGGGNVWFCTDAGAYRGKGESFSRLQAPEGISARGICGAYAEGCYQLSARSAEGETYLLRFKENTEVFRAEISDVCGYGNACVFLRDGRACEWSAGGEPLVSAWESGACDLGEARNKVLERVIVRGRGNFLLRVQGGRRSRTAPVRFKDGRAEIYAGLYGDVFRLTLETDAADAALGEIDCLFALSRGGKL
;
A
#
# COMPACT_ATOMS: atom_id res chain seq x y z
N ALA A 1 -18.99 -29.16 -16.59
CA ALA A 1 -17.96 -29.66 -15.67
C ALA A 1 -17.64 -28.55 -14.66
N PRO A 2 -17.41 -28.84 -13.41
CA PRO A 2 -16.92 -27.83 -12.50
C PRO A 2 -15.56 -27.37 -12.98
N ASP A 3 -15.49 -26.15 -13.44
CA ASP A 3 -14.29 -25.51 -14.00
C ASP A 3 -13.24 -25.12 -12.94
N GLY A 4 -13.43 -25.52 -11.70
CA GLY A 4 -12.54 -25.22 -10.56
C GLY A 4 -12.61 -23.78 -10.03
N ALA A 5 -13.36 -22.90 -10.68
CA ALA A 5 -13.45 -21.49 -10.28
C ALA A 5 -14.37 -21.21 -9.09
N GLY A 6 -15.18 -22.19 -8.67
CA GLY A 6 -16.07 -22.09 -7.51
C GLY A 6 -17.38 -21.31 -7.76
N GLY A 7 -18.04 -20.87 -6.69
CA GLY A 7 -19.28 -20.11 -6.74
C GLY A 7 -19.12 -18.69 -7.26
N VAL A 8 -20.25 -18.06 -7.63
CA VAL A 8 -20.29 -16.66 -8.07
C VAL A 8 -20.26 -15.76 -6.81
N LEU A 9 -19.37 -14.79 -6.80
CA LEU A 9 -19.22 -13.79 -5.75
C LEU A 9 -19.88 -12.46 -6.10
N ALA A 10 -19.66 -11.97 -7.33
CA ALA A 10 -20.15 -10.68 -7.77
C ALA A 10 -20.30 -10.60 -9.30
N LEU A 11 -21.21 -9.74 -9.73
CA LEU A 11 -21.33 -9.27 -11.11
C LEU A 11 -20.97 -7.78 -11.12
N VAL A 12 -19.99 -7.43 -11.92
CA VAL A 12 -19.43 -6.07 -11.94
C VAL A 12 -19.50 -5.51 -13.35
N PRO A 13 -20.30 -4.46 -13.59
CA PRO A 13 -20.26 -3.75 -14.88
C PRO A 13 -18.87 -3.16 -15.11
N PHE A 14 -18.29 -3.42 -16.27
CA PHE A 14 -17.01 -2.90 -16.67
C PHE A 14 -16.99 -2.58 -18.15
N GLU A 15 -16.93 -1.28 -18.50
CA GLU A 15 -17.10 -0.80 -19.88
C GLU A 15 -18.40 -1.34 -20.52
N ASN A 16 -18.28 -2.08 -21.62
CA ASN A 16 -19.41 -2.69 -22.35
C ASN A 16 -19.60 -4.19 -22.02
N ARG A 17 -19.13 -4.64 -20.87
CA ARG A 17 -19.09 -6.03 -20.44
C ARG A 17 -19.53 -6.16 -19.01
N ILE A 18 -19.81 -7.39 -18.59
CA ILE A 18 -19.98 -7.73 -17.18
C ILE A 18 -18.86 -8.67 -16.79
N LEU A 19 -18.13 -8.32 -15.75
CA LEU A 19 -17.18 -9.22 -15.12
C LEU A 19 -17.89 -10.06 -14.09
N LEU A 20 -17.81 -11.37 -14.24
CA LEU A 20 -18.36 -12.35 -13.32
C LEU A 20 -17.22 -12.81 -12.40
N PHE A 21 -17.20 -12.34 -11.19
CA PHE A 21 -16.25 -12.79 -10.18
C PHE A 21 -16.73 -14.06 -9.54
N ARG A 22 -15.86 -15.07 -9.51
CA ARG A 22 -16.04 -16.35 -8.85
C ARG A 22 -15.04 -16.51 -7.72
N GLU A 23 -15.18 -17.54 -6.90
CA GLU A 23 -14.28 -17.77 -5.76
C GLU A 23 -12.79 -17.78 -6.17
N ARG A 24 -12.48 -18.32 -7.35
CA ARG A 24 -11.09 -18.46 -7.83
C ARG A 24 -10.91 -18.04 -9.30
N GLY A 25 -11.77 -17.18 -9.81
CA GLY A 25 -11.68 -16.81 -11.21
C GLY A 25 -12.51 -15.61 -11.57
N VAL A 26 -12.20 -15.05 -12.72
CA VAL A 26 -12.97 -13.99 -13.36
C VAL A 26 -13.36 -14.44 -14.76
N GLN A 27 -14.64 -14.32 -15.05
CA GLN A 27 -15.19 -14.55 -16.39
C GLN A 27 -15.70 -13.24 -16.96
N ILE A 28 -15.76 -13.14 -18.26
CA ILE A 28 -16.31 -12.00 -18.98
C ILE A 28 -17.58 -12.43 -19.67
N LEU A 29 -18.67 -11.72 -19.42
CA LEU A 29 -19.89 -11.82 -20.17
C LEU A 29 -19.95 -10.62 -21.14
N ASP A 30 -19.76 -10.89 -22.42
CA ASP A 30 -19.99 -9.93 -23.50
C ASP A 30 -21.49 -9.85 -23.76
N VAL A 31 -22.08 -8.66 -23.52
CA VAL A 31 -23.53 -8.41 -23.62
C VAL A 31 -23.88 -7.57 -24.84
N ARG A 32 -23.12 -7.73 -25.94
CA ARG A 32 -23.35 -6.98 -27.18
C ARG A 32 -24.33 -7.75 -28.06
N GLY A 33 -25.25 -7.02 -28.68
CA GLY A 33 -26.25 -7.60 -29.59
C GLY A 33 -27.49 -8.12 -28.87
N GLU A 34 -28.14 -9.12 -29.47
CA GLU A 34 -29.30 -9.79 -28.90
C GLU A 34 -28.86 -10.73 -27.77
N PRO A 35 -29.76 -11.10 -26.82
CA PRO A 35 -29.40 -12.03 -25.72
C PRO A 35 -28.86 -13.39 -26.18
N THR A 36 -29.18 -13.81 -27.39
CA THR A 36 -28.65 -15.02 -28.03
C THR A 36 -27.18 -14.93 -28.42
N ASP A 37 -26.65 -13.71 -28.51
CA ASP A 37 -25.26 -13.43 -28.89
C ASP A 37 -24.36 -13.25 -27.66
N PHE A 38 -24.94 -13.30 -26.47
CA PHE A 38 -24.16 -13.17 -25.25
C PHE A 38 -23.17 -14.33 -25.11
N CYS A 39 -21.90 -13.96 -24.89
CA CYS A 39 -20.82 -14.92 -24.80
C CYS A 39 -20.14 -14.82 -23.42
N LEU A 40 -20.07 -15.97 -22.76
CA LEU A 40 -19.32 -16.09 -21.50
C LEU A 40 -17.98 -16.77 -21.78
N ARG A 41 -16.86 -16.13 -21.37
CA ARG A 41 -15.52 -16.66 -21.52
C ARG A 41 -14.69 -16.45 -20.27
N ASP A 42 -13.72 -17.32 -20.05
CA ASP A 42 -12.77 -17.18 -18.96
C ASP A 42 -11.78 -16.05 -19.26
N ALA A 43 -11.53 -15.18 -18.25
CA ALA A 43 -10.52 -14.15 -18.30
C ALA A 43 -9.29 -14.52 -17.46
N ALA A 44 -9.49 -15.05 -16.26
CA ALA A 44 -8.42 -15.49 -15.39
C ALA A 44 -8.87 -16.55 -14.38
N LEU A 45 -7.94 -17.42 -14.01
CA LEU A 45 -8.07 -18.35 -12.88
C LEU A 45 -6.96 -18.04 -11.87
N PHE A 46 -7.30 -18.15 -10.60
CA PHE A 46 -6.39 -17.92 -9.48
C PHE A 46 -6.30 -19.19 -8.63
N SER A 47 -5.14 -19.42 -8.04
CA SER A 47 -4.95 -20.50 -7.05
C SER A 47 -5.61 -20.16 -5.71
N GLU A 48 -5.71 -18.87 -5.42
CA GLU A 48 -6.23 -18.31 -4.16
C GLU A 48 -7.69 -17.88 -4.30
N HIS A 49 -8.36 -17.72 -3.16
CA HIS A 49 -9.73 -17.22 -3.11
C HIS A 49 -9.77 -15.70 -3.30
N ILE A 50 -10.72 -15.25 -4.12
CA ILE A 50 -11.05 -13.84 -4.27
C ILE A 50 -11.93 -13.41 -3.09
N LEU A 51 -11.56 -12.28 -2.46
CA LEU A 51 -12.28 -11.71 -1.33
C LEU A 51 -13.37 -10.76 -1.84
N LYS A 52 -14.62 -11.16 -1.72
CA LYS A 52 -15.79 -10.47 -2.30
C LYS A 52 -15.84 -8.98 -1.96
N ASP A 53 -15.66 -8.65 -0.69
CA ASP A 53 -15.83 -7.28 -0.17
C ASP A 53 -14.68 -6.35 -0.57
N THR A 54 -13.69 -6.86 -1.32
CA THR A 54 -12.58 -6.09 -1.84
C THR A 54 -12.74 -5.71 -3.33
N ILE A 55 -13.80 -6.19 -3.99
CA ILE A 55 -14.00 -5.96 -5.41
C ILE A 55 -14.50 -4.53 -5.65
N ALA A 56 -13.77 -3.77 -6.45
CA ALA A 56 -14.09 -2.39 -6.79
C ALA A 56 -13.77 -2.08 -8.25
N CYS A 57 -14.47 -1.09 -8.82
CA CYS A 57 -14.20 -0.57 -10.16
C CYS A 57 -13.91 0.92 -10.11
N GLY A 58 -12.94 1.36 -10.87
CA GLY A 58 -12.62 2.78 -11.03
C GLY A 58 -11.31 3.02 -11.76
N GLY A 59 -11.15 4.23 -12.30
CA GLY A 59 -9.97 4.59 -13.09
C GLY A 59 -9.72 3.73 -14.32
N GLY A 60 -10.79 3.20 -14.94
CA GLY A 60 -10.65 2.28 -16.09
C GLY A 60 -10.04 0.92 -15.73
N ASN A 61 -10.10 0.54 -14.46
CA ASN A 61 -9.61 -0.74 -13.96
C ASN A 61 -10.63 -1.38 -13.03
N VAL A 62 -10.50 -2.68 -12.86
CA VAL A 62 -11.11 -3.43 -11.76
C VAL A 62 -10.03 -3.82 -10.76
N TRP A 63 -10.37 -3.78 -9.50
CA TRP A 63 -9.49 -4.00 -8.37
C TRP A 63 -10.12 -5.02 -7.44
N PHE A 64 -9.32 -5.90 -6.87
CA PHE A 64 -9.76 -6.88 -5.90
C PHE A 64 -8.57 -7.44 -5.11
N CYS A 65 -8.84 -8.17 -4.06
CA CYS A 65 -7.84 -8.88 -3.28
C CYS A 65 -8.13 -10.38 -3.29
N THR A 66 -7.06 -11.17 -3.24
CA THR A 66 -7.11 -12.60 -2.93
C THR A 66 -6.42 -12.85 -1.60
N ASP A 67 -6.41 -14.09 -1.13
CA ASP A 67 -5.60 -14.48 0.04
C ASP A 67 -4.09 -14.21 -0.14
N ALA A 68 -3.61 -14.09 -1.39
CA ALA A 68 -2.20 -13.84 -1.68
C ALA A 68 -1.86 -12.36 -1.91
N GLY A 69 -2.84 -11.48 -2.10
CA GLY A 69 -2.59 -10.05 -2.31
C GLY A 69 -3.61 -9.34 -3.18
N ALA A 70 -3.37 -8.05 -3.40
CA ALA A 70 -4.22 -7.20 -4.23
C ALA A 70 -3.89 -7.30 -5.72
N TYR A 71 -4.90 -7.15 -6.55
CA TYR A 71 -4.81 -7.22 -8.01
C TYR A 71 -5.48 -6.02 -8.68
N ARG A 72 -4.96 -5.65 -9.84
CA ARG A 72 -5.55 -4.68 -10.75
C ARG A 72 -5.67 -5.29 -12.14
N GLY A 73 -6.77 -5.04 -12.82
CA GLY A 73 -6.97 -5.55 -14.17
C GLY A 73 -7.78 -4.61 -15.07
N LYS A 74 -7.59 -4.78 -16.38
CA LYS A 74 -8.38 -4.14 -17.44
C LYS A 74 -9.27 -5.18 -18.16
N GLY A 75 -10.06 -5.92 -17.37
CA GLY A 75 -10.99 -6.92 -17.90
C GLY A 75 -10.36 -8.27 -18.26
N GLU A 76 -9.39 -8.33 -19.16
CA GLU A 76 -8.81 -9.60 -19.65
C GLU A 76 -7.45 -9.94 -19.03
N SER A 77 -6.76 -8.96 -18.48
CA SER A 77 -5.45 -9.13 -17.85
C SER A 77 -5.43 -8.58 -16.45
N PHE A 78 -4.87 -9.35 -15.53
CA PHE A 78 -4.77 -9.00 -14.13
C PHE A 78 -3.30 -9.04 -13.71
N SER A 79 -2.85 -7.99 -13.03
CA SER A 79 -1.52 -7.91 -12.46
C SER A 79 -1.61 -7.76 -10.95
N ARG A 80 -0.74 -8.50 -10.26
CA ARG A 80 -0.62 -8.38 -8.81
C ARG A 80 0.02 -7.05 -8.46
N LEU A 81 -0.54 -6.38 -7.48
CA LEU A 81 0.03 -5.16 -6.92
C LEU A 81 1.09 -5.51 -5.89
N GLN A 82 2.14 -4.71 -5.87
CA GLN A 82 3.19 -4.88 -4.88
C GLN A 82 2.71 -4.32 -3.54
N ALA A 83 2.54 -5.20 -2.56
CA ALA A 83 2.31 -4.78 -1.19
C ALA A 83 3.64 -4.38 -0.54
N PRO A 84 3.63 -3.44 0.41
CA PRO A 84 4.81 -3.13 1.20
C PRO A 84 5.31 -4.36 1.97
N GLU A 85 6.62 -4.43 2.16
CA GLU A 85 7.26 -5.52 2.89
C GLU A 85 6.70 -5.63 4.33
N GLY A 86 6.40 -6.84 4.77
CA GLY A 86 5.84 -7.10 6.11
C GLY A 86 4.33 -6.94 6.22
N ILE A 87 3.64 -6.40 5.21
CA ILE A 87 2.19 -6.32 5.17
C ILE A 87 1.66 -7.44 4.26
N SER A 88 1.20 -8.51 4.88
CA SER A 88 0.36 -9.48 4.17
C SER A 88 -0.95 -8.77 3.83
N ALA A 89 -1.17 -8.47 2.56
CA ALA A 89 -2.41 -7.84 2.11
C ALA A 89 -3.58 -8.83 2.15
N ARG A 90 -3.88 -9.38 3.31
CA ARG A 90 -5.14 -10.06 3.52
C ARG A 90 -6.20 -8.97 3.66
N GLY A 91 -6.80 -8.62 2.52
CA GLY A 91 -7.82 -7.59 2.45
C GLY A 91 -9.03 -7.95 3.30
N ILE A 92 -9.60 -6.95 3.96
CA ILE A 92 -10.86 -7.05 4.69
C ILE A 92 -11.98 -6.53 3.79
N CYS A 93 -11.82 -5.31 3.29
CA CYS A 93 -12.75 -4.63 2.39
C CYS A 93 -11.98 -3.64 1.52
N GLY A 94 -12.54 -3.30 0.35
CA GLY A 94 -11.90 -2.38 -0.58
C GLY A 94 -12.88 -1.54 -1.36
N ALA A 95 -12.47 -0.32 -1.72
CA ALA A 95 -13.23 0.60 -2.53
C ALA A 95 -12.33 1.41 -3.46
N TYR A 96 -12.89 1.88 -4.57
CA TYR A 96 -12.22 2.86 -5.42
C TYR A 96 -12.82 4.25 -5.19
N ALA A 97 -12.03 5.16 -4.68
CA ALA A 97 -12.42 6.55 -4.42
C ALA A 97 -11.19 7.46 -4.51
N GLU A 98 -11.37 8.75 -4.72
CA GLU A 98 -10.29 9.75 -4.79
C GLU A 98 -9.19 9.40 -5.80
N GLY A 99 -9.55 8.74 -6.90
CA GLY A 99 -8.60 8.35 -7.95
C GLY A 99 -7.66 7.19 -7.57
N CYS A 100 -7.93 6.47 -6.47
CA CYS A 100 -7.14 5.33 -6.05
C CYS A 100 -8.00 4.18 -5.52
N TYR A 101 -7.44 2.97 -5.55
CA TYR A 101 -8.00 1.83 -4.84
C TYR A 101 -7.54 1.85 -3.39
N GLN A 102 -8.47 1.78 -2.48
CA GLN A 102 -8.27 1.80 -1.05
C GLN A 102 -8.66 0.44 -0.47
N LEU A 103 -7.77 -0.18 0.27
CA LEU A 103 -7.92 -1.51 0.81
C LEU A 103 -7.64 -1.50 2.32
N SER A 104 -8.63 -1.85 3.13
CA SER A 104 -8.39 -2.23 4.52
C SER A 104 -7.76 -3.62 4.54
N ALA A 105 -6.61 -3.75 5.14
CA ALA A 105 -5.85 -4.99 5.20
C ALA A 105 -5.34 -5.26 6.62
N ARG A 106 -5.08 -6.54 6.91
CA ARG A 106 -4.55 -6.96 8.21
C ARG A 106 -3.18 -7.59 8.03
N SER A 107 -2.22 -7.21 8.90
CA SER A 107 -0.91 -7.87 8.97
C SER A 107 -1.00 -9.26 9.59
N ALA A 108 0.10 -10.00 9.53
CA ALA A 108 0.25 -11.30 10.18
C ALA A 108 0.11 -11.20 11.71
N GLU A 109 0.53 -10.07 12.28
CA GLU A 109 0.44 -9.76 13.72
C GLU A 109 -0.98 -9.29 14.14
N GLY A 110 -1.91 -9.16 13.18
CA GLY A 110 -3.29 -8.76 13.43
C GLY A 110 -3.53 -7.25 13.42
N GLU A 111 -2.53 -6.46 13.12
CA GLU A 111 -2.67 -5.01 12.97
C GLU A 111 -3.43 -4.66 11.68
N THR A 112 -4.23 -3.61 11.73
CA THR A 112 -5.03 -3.17 10.59
C THR A 112 -4.39 -1.95 9.93
N TYR A 113 -4.37 -1.95 8.62
CA TYR A 113 -3.81 -0.90 7.75
C TYR A 113 -4.80 -0.49 6.69
N LEU A 114 -4.77 0.76 6.30
CA LEU A 114 -5.35 1.25 5.06
C LEU A 114 -4.23 1.36 4.02
N LEU A 115 -4.36 0.61 2.94
CA LEU A 115 -3.48 0.67 1.78
C LEU A 115 -4.17 1.49 0.68
N ARG A 116 -3.47 2.49 0.13
CA ARG A 116 -3.97 3.29 -0.99
C ARG A 116 -3.07 3.06 -2.19
N PHE A 117 -3.61 2.40 -3.21
CA PHE A 117 -2.87 2.07 -4.43
C PHE A 117 -3.10 3.16 -5.48
N LYS A 118 -2.08 3.98 -5.67
CA LYS A 118 -1.92 4.99 -6.73
C LYS A 118 -0.73 4.60 -7.62
N GLU A 119 0.06 5.56 -8.03
CA GLU A 119 1.37 5.32 -8.65
C GLU A 119 2.33 4.65 -7.66
N ASN A 120 2.33 5.13 -6.41
CA ASN A 120 3.00 4.50 -5.28
C ASN A 120 1.96 4.01 -4.27
N THR A 121 2.27 2.94 -3.56
CA THR A 121 1.42 2.44 -2.49
C THR A 121 1.67 3.24 -1.23
N GLU A 122 0.62 3.89 -0.74
CA GLU A 122 0.62 4.59 0.55
C GLU A 122 0.06 3.64 1.62
N VAL A 123 0.65 3.65 2.81
CA VAL A 123 0.27 2.78 3.94
C VAL A 123 -0.04 3.62 5.15
N PHE A 124 -1.19 3.39 5.74
CA PHE A 124 -1.61 4.05 6.98
C PHE A 124 -2.00 3.00 8.01
N ARG A 125 -1.39 3.05 9.17
CA ARG A 125 -1.80 2.21 10.29
C ARG A 125 -3.09 2.81 10.88
N ALA A 126 -4.22 2.12 10.69
CA ALA A 126 -5.51 2.59 11.15
C ALA A 126 -6.45 1.41 11.38
N GLU A 127 -7.20 1.44 12.46
CA GLU A 127 -8.25 0.47 12.75
C GLU A 127 -9.49 0.78 11.90
N ILE A 128 -9.50 0.29 10.67
CA ILE A 128 -10.58 0.46 9.72
C ILE A 128 -11.27 -0.88 9.52
N SER A 129 -12.52 -0.96 9.90
CA SER A 129 -13.33 -2.17 9.76
C SER A 129 -14.02 -2.28 8.41
N ASP A 130 -14.28 -1.16 7.76
CA ASP A 130 -14.93 -1.12 6.44
C ASP A 130 -14.52 0.12 5.66
N VAL A 131 -14.57 0.05 4.32
CA VAL A 131 -14.27 1.16 3.41
C VAL A 131 -15.24 1.13 2.23
N CYS A 132 -15.79 2.28 1.88
CA CYS A 132 -16.64 2.42 0.70
C CYS A 132 -16.37 3.74 -0.02
N GLY A 133 -16.63 3.75 -1.32
CA GLY A 133 -16.67 4.97 -2.13
C GLY A 133 -18.04 5.60 -2.11
N TYR A 134 -18.14 6.89 -1.83
CA TYR A 134 -19.37 7.67 -1.94
C TYR A 134 -19.11 8.92 -2.79
N GLY A 135 -19.62 8.93 -4.00
CA GLY A 135 -19.23 9.91 -4.99
C GLY A 135 -17.74 9.87 -5.30
N ASN A 136 -17.03 10.97 -5.04
CA ASN A 136 -15.57 11.03 -5.16
C ASN A 136 -14.85 10.85 -3.80
N ALA A 137 -15.57 10.78 -2.70
CA ALA A 137 -15.00 10.65 -1.36
C ALA A 137 -14.80 9.18 -0.98
N CYS A 138 -13.81 8.93 -0.15
CA CYS A 138 -13.66 7.68 0.55
C CYS A 138 -14.24 7.80 1.96
N VAL A 139 -15.20 6.95 2.25
CA VAL A 139 -15.78 6.83 3.59
C VAL A 139 -15.33 5.52 4.20
N PHE A 140 -14.84 5.57 5.41
CA PHE A 140 -14.40 4.38 6.15
C PHE A 140 -15.03 4.33 7.54
N LEU A 141 -15.16 3.13 8.04
CA LEU A 141 -15.70 2.87 9.37
C LEU A 141 -14.56 2.66 10.36
N ARG A 142 -14.45 3.56 11.34
CA ARG A 142 -13.49 3.49 12.44
C ARG A 142 -14.23 3.60 13.76
N ASP A 143 -14.03 2.67 14.69
CA ASP A 143 -14.66 2.66 16.01
C ASP A 143 -16.22 2.81 15.95
N GLY A 144 -16.84 2.18 14.94
CA GLY A 144 -18.28 2.26 14.70
C GLY A 144 -18.76 3.62 14.17
N ARG A 145 -17.88 4.52 13.78
CA ARG A 145 -18.19 5.84 13.20
C ARG A 145 -17.78 5.92 11.75
N ALA A 146 -18.63 6.48 10.91
CA ALA A 146 -18.27 6.84 9.55
C ALA A 146 -17.37 8.06 9.55
N CYS A 147 -16.22 7.94 8.90
CA CYS A 147 -15.21 8.97 8.77
C CYS A 147 -14.91 9.22 7.29
N GLU A 148 -14.63 10.45 6.94
CA GLU A 148 -14.14 10.85 5.62
C GLU A 148 -12.66 11.23 5.72
N TRP A 149 -11.88 10.91 4.70
CA TRP A 149 -10.44 11.12 4.70
C TRP A 149 -9.99 12.59 4.74
N SER A 150 -10.81 13.52 4.28
CA SER A 150 -10.36 14.87 3.98
C SER A 150 -10.72 15.94 5.00
N ALA A 151 -11.58 15.69 5.93
CA ALA A 151 -12.22 16.77 6.67
C ALA A 151 -11.77 16.87 8.13
N GLY A 152 -10.57 17.36 8.38
CA GLY A 152 -10.23 17.96 9.69
C GLY A 152 -10.35 17.05 10.91
N GLY A 153 -10.21 15.75 10.72
CA GLY A 153 -10.07 14.79 11.81
C GLY A 153 -8.68 14.86 12.48
N GLU A 154 -8.49 14.10 13.54
CA GLU A 154 -7.16 13.93 14.12
C GLU A 154 -6.20 13.41 13.06
N PRO A 155 -5.01 14.01 12.91
CA PRO A 155 -4.04 13.59 11.93
C PRO A 155 -3.64 12.14 12.19
N LEU A 156 -3.68 11.30 11.14
CA LEU A 156 -3.16 9.95 11.20
C LEU A 156 -1.63 10.01 11.24
N VAL A 157 -1.05 9.27 12.19
CA VAL A 157 0.41 9.08 12.19
C VAL A 157 0.77 8.25 10.96
N SER A 158 1.50 8.87 10.04
CA SER A 158 2.05 8.23 8.86
C SER A 158 3.50 7.86 9.12
N ALA A 159 3.89 6.65 8.72
CA ALA A 159 5.26 6.20 8.85
C ALA A 159 5.78 5.67 7.51
N TRP A 160 7.03 5.97 7.21
CA TRP A 160 7.80 5.37 6.13
C TRP A 160 9.00 4.65 6.73
N GLU A 161 9.29 3.45 6.25
CA GLU A 161 10.44 2.65 6.69
C GLU A 161 11.22 2.11 5.50
N SER A 162 12.54 2.23 5.53
CA SER A 162 13.43 1.79 4.44
C SER A 162 13.59 0.27 4.34
N GLY A 163 13.13 -0.48 5.33
CA GLY A 163 13.66 -1.83 5.52
C GLY A 163 15.11 -1.82 6.01
N ALA A 164 15.71 -2.99 6.12
CA ALA A 164 17.14 -3.14 6.44
C ALA A 164 17.97 -2.92 5.17
N CYS A 165 18.86 -1.93 5.17
CA CYS A 165 19.62 -1.53 4.00
C CYS A 165 21.13 -1.45 4.32
N ASP A 166 21.95 -2.07 3.48
CA ASP A 166 23.42 -1.99 3.56
C ASP A 166 24.00 -0.75 2.85
N LEU A 167 23.15 0.12 2.30
CA LEU A 167 23.54 1.32 1.56
C LEU A 167 24.50 1.04 0.39
N GLY A 168 24.39 -0.15 -0.22
CA GLY A 168 25.25 -0.58 -1.32
C GLY A 168 26.67 -1.01 -0.95
N GLU A 169 26.96 -1.19 0.35
CA GLU A 169 28.27 -1.58 0.86
C GLU A 169 28.12 -2.51 2.07
N ALA A 170 28.51 -3.76 1.93
CA ALA A 170 28.34 -4.79 2.98
C ALA A 170 29.30 -4.64 4.17
N ARG A 171 30.36 -3.81 4.05
CA ARG A 171 31.30 -3.60 5.14
C ARG A 171 30.75 -2.68 6.23
N ASN A 172 31.32 -2.78 7.42
CA ASN A 172 31.03 -1.85 8.50
C ASN A 172 31.37 -0.40 8.12
N LYS A 173 30.47 0.49 8.41
CA LYS A 173 30.56 1.91 8.07
C LYS A 173 29.98 2.78 9.18
N VAL A 174 30.28 4.06 9.13
CA VAL A 174 29.65 5.07 9.97
C VAL A 174 28.67 5.83 9.08
N LEU A 175 27.38 5.72 9.35
CA LEU A 175 26.38 6.60 8.75
C LEU A 175 26.54 7.99 9.42
N GLU A 176 27.10 8.93 8.69
CA GLU A 176 27.41 10.26 9.20
C GLU A 176 26.17 11.15 9.20
N ARG A 177 25.50 11.23 8.05
CA ARG A 177 24.36 12.12 7.84
C ARG A 177 23.27 11.46 7.01
N VAL A 178 22.04 11.87 7.29
CA VAL A 178 20.87 11.59 6.48
C VAL A 178 20.35 12.93 5.97
N ILE A 179 20.21 13.05 4.67
CA ILE A 179 19.63 14.22 4.00
C ILE A 179 18.24 13.81 3.55
N VAL A 180 17.23 14.55 3.99
CA VAL A 180 15.84 14.32 3.64
C VAL A 180 15.34 15.50 2.81
N ARG A 181 14.70 15.22 1.69
CA ARG A 181 14.00 16.22 0.88
C ARG A 181 12.50 16.05 1.04
N GLY A 182 11.80 17.16 1.27
CA GLY A 182 10.38 17.12 1.52
C GLY A 182 9.84 18.39 2.16
N ARG A 183 8.70 18.28 2.79
CA ARG A 183 8.06 19.37 3.55
C ARG A 183 7.24 18.79 4.71
N GLY A 184 6.92 19.62 5.68
CA GLY A 184 6.16 19.25 6.89
C GLY A 184 7.09 18.91 8.06
N ASN A 185 6.54 18.24 9.07
CA ASN A 185 7.27 17.83 10.27
C ASN A 185 7.41 16.31 10.29
N PHE A 186 8.62 15.84 10.47
CA PHE A 186 8.88 14.40 10.63
C PHE A 186 9.77 14.14 11.85
N LEU A 187 9.62 12.98 12.40
CA LEU A 187 10.55 12.38 13.35
C LEU A 187 11.34 11.30 12.62
N LEU A 188 12.64 11.49 12.45
CA LEU A 188 13.52 10.48 11.88
C LEU A 188 14.10 9.62 12.99
N ARG A 189 13.91 8.31 12.87
CA ARG A 189 14.64 7.30 13.64
C ARG A 189 15.60 6.57 12.71
N VAL A 190 16.86 6.50 13.10
CA VAL A 190 17.89 5.71 12.42
C VAL A 190 18.38 4.64 13.38
N GLN A 191 18.38 3.39 12.91
CA GLN A 191 18.94 2.25 13.63
C GLN A 191 20.15 1.71 12.87
N GLY A 192 21.26 1.48 13.57
CA GLY A 192 22.47 0.86 13.03
C GLY A 192 23.07 -0.08 14.08
N GLY A 193 23.17 -1.36 13.75
CA GLY A 193 23.58 -2.39 14.70
C GLY A 193 22.65 -2.42 15.94
N ARG A 194 23.24 -2.27 17.14
CA ARG A 194 22.48 -2.25 18.41
C ARG A 194 22.11 -0.83 18.89
N ARG A 195 22.42 0.19 18.11
CA ARG A 195 22.18 1.59 18.49
C ARG A 195 21.12 2.22 17.60
N SER A 196 20.39 3.14 18.18
CA SER A 196 19.45 3.96 17.44
C SER A 196 19.60 5.44 17.83
N ARG A 197 19.23 6.31 16.89
CA ARG A 197 19.14 7.75 17.09
C ARG A 197 17.82 8.24 16.55
N THR A 198 17.17 9.11 17.31
CA THR A 198 15.93 9.77 16.90
C THR A 198 16.16 11.28 16.88
N ALA A 199 15.71 11.95 15.82
CA ALA A 199 15.84 13.40 15.68
C ALA A 199 14.66 13.98 14.89
N PRO A 200 14.19 15.20 15.25
CA PRO A 200 13.21 15.91 14.46
C PRO A 200 13.81 16.36 13.12
N VAL A 201 13.05 16.19 12.05
CA VAL A 201 13.40 16.66 10.70
C VAL A 201 12.82 18.05 10.52
N ARG A 202 13.67 19.04 10.33
CA ARG A 202 13.28 20.44 10.11
C ARG A 202 13.76 20.85 8.72
N PHE A 203 12.84 21.06 7.81
CA PHE A 203 13.16 21.48 6.46
C PHE A 203 13.48 22.98 6.39
N LYS A 204 14.54 23.28 5.67
CA LYS A 204 14.86 24.61 5.18
C LYS A 204 14.96 24.52 3.66
N ASP A 205 14.15 25.28 2.94
CA ASP A 205 14.10 25.26 1.47
C ASP A 205 13.89 23.84 0.89
N GLY A 206 13.01 23.07 1.53
CA GLY A 206 12.67 21.70 1.10
C GLY A 206 13.72 20.64 1.43
N ARG A 207 14.78 20.97 2.18
CA ARG A 207 15.86 20.06 2.56
C ARG A 207 16.12 20.10 4.07
N ALA A 208 16.34 18.92 4.64
CA ALA A 208 16.83 18.78 6.01
C ALA A 208 18.10 17.91 6.03
N GLU A 209 19.02 18.23 6.92
CA GLU A 209 20.25 17.46 7.12
C GLU A 209 20.35 17.06 8.60
N ILE A 210 20.46 15.76 8.85
CA ILE A 210 20.46 15.17 10.19
C ILE A 210 21.75 14.40 10.39
N TYR A 211 22.51 14.77 11.39
CA TYR A 211 23.70 14.03 11.78
C TYR A 211 23.30 12.73 12.48
N ALA A 212 23.67 11.57 11.92
CA ALA A 212 23.37 10.26 12.48
C ALA A 212 24.47 9.76 13.41
N GLY A 213 25.71 9.70 12.96
CA GLY A 213 26.87 9.26 13.75
C GLY A 213 26.76 7.82 14.25
N LEU A 214 26.15 6.93 13.45
CA LEU A 214 25.88 5.54 13.83
C LEU A 214 26.80 4.59 13.08
N TYR A 215 27.35 3.60 13.80
CA TYR A 215 28.19 2.55 13.27
C TYR A 215 27.38 1.25 13.03
N GLY A 216 27.58 0.62 11.89
CA GLY A 216 26.95 -0.64 11.52
C GLY A 216 27.30 -1.06 10.09
N ASP A 217 26.89 -2.25 9.74
CA ASP A 217 26.92 -2.81 8.39
C ASP A 217 25.57 -2.56 7.68
N VAL A 218 24.49 -2.63 8.44
CA VAL A 218 23.10 -2.44 7.98
C VAL A 218 22.43 -1.36 8.82
N PHE A 219 21.62 -0.53 8.14
CA PHE A 219 20.84 0.53 8.74
C PHE A 219 19.36 0.39 8.38
N ARG A 220 18.51 0.89 9.28
CA ARG A 220 17.07 1.05 9.06
C ARG A 220 16.70 2.48 9.40
N LEU A 221 15.96 3.10 8.50
CA LEU A 221 15.45 4.46 8.68
C LEU A 221 13.93 4.40 8.79
N THR A 222 13.38 5.10 9.76
CA THR A 222 11.94 5.28 9.92
C THR A 222 11.66 6.77 10.02
N LEU A 223 10.72 7.27 9.22
CA LEU A 223 10.22 8.64 9.27
C LEU A 223 8.75 8.60 9.65
N GLU A 224 8.40 9.27 10.72
CA GLU A 224 7.03 9.36 11.24
C GLU A 224 6.55 10.80 11.17
N THR A 225 5.28 11.02 10.83
CA THR A 225 4.63 12.34 10.84
C THR A 225 3.17 12.20 11.20
N ASP A 226 2.66 13.20 11.91
CA ASP A 226 1.24 13.42 12.18
C ASP A 226 0.67 14.59 11.37
N ALA A 227 1.49 15.25 10.57
CA ALA A 227 1.10 16.40 9.78
C ALA A 227 0.44 15.97 8.45
N ALA A 228 -0.78 16.44 8.24
CA ALA A 228 -1.57 16.10 7.04
C ALA A 228 -0.97 16.65 5.72
N ASP A 229 -0.18 17.70 5.79
CA ASP A 229 0.48 18.36 4.65
C ASP A 229 1.93 17.91 4.44
N ALA A 230 2.40 16.96 5.23
CA ALA A 230 3.74 16.43 5.09
C ALA A 230 3.92 15.67 3.78
N ALA A 231 5.05 15.87 3.13
CA ALA A 231 5.43 15.15 1.93
C ALA A 231 6.91 14.78 1.99
N LEU A 232 7.19 13.50 1.77
CA LEU A 232 8.53 12.95 1.69
C LEU A 232 8.90 12.78 0.21
N GLY A 233 10.04 13.30 -0.19
CA GLY A 233 10.60 13.15 -1.54
C GLY A 233 11.74 12.15 -1.55
N GLU A 234 12.96 12.61 -1.36
CA GLU A 234 14.19 11.83 -1.50
C GLU A 234 14.93 11.75 -0.17
N ILE A 235 15.61 10.63 0.05
CA ILE A 235 16.48 10.42 1.21
C ILE A 235 17.85 9.97 0.74
N ASP A 236 18.87 10.78 1.05
CA ASP A 236 20.27 10.47 0.79
C ASP A 236 20.97 10.09 2.10
N CYS A 237 21.81 9.06 2.06
CA CYS A 237 22.62 8.63 3.18
C CYS A 237 24.11 8.84 2.87
N LEU A 238 24.80 9.66 3.67
CA LEU A 238 26.23 9.86 3.59
C LEU A 238 26.94 9.02 4.65
N PHE A 239 27.87 8.17 4.22
CA PHE A 239 28.61 7.31 5.12
C PHE A 239 30.13 7.28 4.82
N ALA A 240 30.92 7.02 5.85
CA ALA A 240 32.34 6.74 5.76
C ALA A 240 32.60 5.26 6.04
N LEU A 241 33.45 4.64 5.23
CA LEU A 241 33.89 3.26 5.47
C LEU A 241 34.78 3.23 6.69
N SER A 242 34.49 2.32 7.63
CA SER A 242 35.38 2.05 8.75
C SER A 242 36.68 1.43 8.21
N ARG A 243 37.80 2.11 8.38
CA ARG A 243 39.11 1.49 8.20
C ARG A 243 39.23 0.42 9.26
N GLY A 244 39.28 -0.85 8.85
CA GLY A 244 39.33 -2.01 9.76
C GLY A 244 40.51 -1.93 10.73
N GLY A 245 40.30 -1.26 11.83
CA GLY A 245 41.15 -1.28 13.01
C GLY A 245 40.42 -2.11 14.05
N LYS A 246 41.05 -3.19 14.51
CA LYS A 246 40.62 -3.92 15.71
C LYS A 246 40.45 -2.89 16.83
N LEU A 247 39.21 -2.77 17.37
CA LEU A 247 38.98 -2.30 18.74
C LEU A 247 39.11 -3.47 19.68
#